data_8bde11cca07d38223afac4c02a42f7c8
#
_entry.id   8bde11cca07d38223afac4c02a42f7c8
#
_cell.length_a   1.000
_cell.length_b   1.000
_cell.length_c   1.000
_cell.angle_alpha   90.00
_cell.angle_beta   90.00
_cell.angle_gamma   90.00
#
_symmetry.space_group_name_H-M   'P 1'
#
loop_
_entity.id
_entity.type
_entity.pdbx_description
1 polymer ?
#
loop_
_entity_poly.entity_id
_entity_poly.type
_entity_poly.pdbx_seq_one_letter_code
_entity_poly.pdbx_strand_id
1 'polypeptide(L)'
;MLEFICEYTGKKSESEQAFSFRTHKTFNRFLAAIKASIIKFANDNQKNMFLTAISSDDFSVREKLLVLFWQLVYGNALFAKVTKEVFMRAVYQGRTSLSVIDVLSLLHHIKETEESELNWSEETLKITASKYLTMLKKMNLA
;
A
#
# COMPACT_ATOMS: atom_id res chain seq x y z
N MET A 1 8.07 -0.12 9.31
CA MET A 1 7.91 -0.52 7.88
C MET A 1 9.00 0.05 6.98
N LEU A 2 9.28 1.36 7.05
CA LEU A 2 10.34 1.97 6.21
C LEU A 2 11.72 1.39 6.51
N GLU A 3 12.07 1.24 7.78
CA GLU A 3 13.34 0.62 8.22
C GLU A 3 13.45 -0.81 7.70
N PHE A 4 12.39 -1.60 7.81
CA PHE A 4 12.34 -2.96 7.30
C PHE A 4 12.63 -3.04 5.80
N ILE A 5 12.03 -2.14 5.00
CA ILE A 5 12.25 -2.11 3.56
C ILE A 5 13.71 -1.78 3.22
N CYS A 6 14.29 -0.81 3.92
CA CYS A 6 15.71 -0.46 3.75
C CYS A 6 16.64 -1.63 4.08
N GLU A 7 16.40 -2.27 5.20
CA GLU A 7 17.19 -3.44 5.62
C GLU A 7 17.06 -4.61 4.66
N TYR A 8 15.83 -4.93 4.26
CA TYR A 8 15.56 -6.05 3.37
C TYR A 8 16.20 -5.87 1.98
N THR A 9 16.19 -4.64 1.45
CA THR A 9 16.70 -4.36 0.11
C THR A 9 18.18 -4.04 0.06
N GLY A 10 18.79 -3.64 1.17
CA GLY A 10 20.17 -3.19 1.26
C GLY A 10 21.15 -4.15 1.91
N LYS A 11 20.71 -5.05 2.78
CA LYS A 11 21.56 -5.96 3.57
C LYS A 11 20.85 -7.27 3.88
N LYS A 12 21.58 -8.34 4.06
CA LYS A 12 21.10 -9.50 4.82
C LYS A 12 20.85 -9.02 6.24
N SER A 13 19.60 -8.82 6.58
CA SER A 13 19.27 -8.26 7.87
C SER A 13 19.03 -9.35 8.90
N GLU A 14 19.43 -9.08 10.12
CA GLU A 14 18.95 -9.74 11.34
C GLU A 14 17.57 -9.20 11.70
N SER A 15 16.73 -8.97 10.67
CA SER A 15 15.47 -8.24 10.76
C SER A 15 14.44 -8.84 11.69
N GLU A 16 14.52 -10.15 11.95
CA GLU A 16 13.62 -10.81 12.91
C GLU A 16 13.75 -10.27 14.33
N GLN A 17 14.92 -9.75 14.68
CA GLN A 17 15.17 -9.17 16.01
C GLN A 17 14.76 -7.70 16.09
N ALA A 18 14.77 -6.99 14.96
CA ALA A 18 14.41 -5.57 14.89
C ALA A 18 12.90 -5.32 14.93
N PHE A 19 12.08 -6.31 14.56
CA PHE A 19 10.63 -6.20 14.45
C PHE A 19 9.93 -7.20 15.38
N SER A 20 8.99 -6.69 16.18
CA SER A 20 8.21 -7.48 17.12
C SER A 20 7.05 -8.21 16.41
N PHE A 21 7.32 -9.39 15.89
CA PHE A 21 6.30 -10.28 15.33
C PHE A 21 5.98 -11.43 16.28
N ARG A 22 4.69 -11.77 16.37
CA ARG A 22 4.22 -12.86 17.24
C ARG A 22 4.78 -14.23 16.85
N THR A 23 4.95 -14.47 15.55
CA THR A 23 5.39 -15.75 15.02
C THR A 23 6.15 -15.57 13.71
N HIS A 24 7.01 -16.54 13.37
CA HIS A 24 7.66 -16.65 12.06
C HIS A 24 6.66 -16.60 10.89
N LYS A 25 5.51 -17.24 11.06
CA LYS A 25 4.45 -17.22 10.04
C LYS A 25 3.93 -15.83 9.76
N THR A 26 3.72 -15.01 10.79
CA THR A 26 3.29 -13.60 10.65
C THR A 26 4.37 -12.77 9.98
N PHE A 27 5.63 -12.94 10.36
CA PHE A 27 6.77 -12.30 9.73
C PHE A 27 6.87 -12.63 8.24
N ASN A 28 6.79 -13.91 7.89
CA ASN A 28 6.87 -14.36 6.49
C ASN A 28 5.70 -13.83 5.64
N ARG A 29 4.49 -13.75 6.21
CA ARG A 29 3.34 -13.14 5.52
C ARG A 29 3.54 -11.64 5.28
N PHE A 30 4.05 -10.92 6.26
CA PHE A 30 4.38 -9.51 6.15
C PHE A 30 5.45 -9.28 5.08
N LEU A 31 6.51 -10.08 5.08
CA LEU A 31 7.56 -10.05 4.09
C LEU A 31 7.04 -10.33 2.68
N ALA A 32 6.19 -11.34 2.52
CA ALA A 32 5.58 -11.68 1.23
C ALA A 32 4.69 -10.55 0.72
N ALA A 33 3.90 -9.91 1.59
CA ALA A 33 3.06 -8.77 1.24
C ALA A 33 3.90 -7.56 0.77
N ILE A 34 5.00 -7.27 1.44
CA ILE A 34 5.93 -6.21 1.03
C ILE A 34 6.55 -6.52 -0.32
N LYS A 35 7.04 -7.73 -0.52
CA LYS A 35 7.60 -8.17 -1.82
C LYS A 35 6.58 -8.04 -2.94
N ALA A 36 5.35 -8.47 -2.70
CA ALA A 36 4.30 -8.46 -3.71
C ALA A 36 3.82 -7.06 -4.11
N SER A 37 3.85 -6.10 -3.18
CA SER A 37 3.22 -4.79 -3.36
C SER A 37 4.20 -3.63 -3.45
N ILE A 38 5.33 -3.68 -2.77
CA ILE A 38 6.25 -2.55 -2.62
C ILE A 38 7.55 -2.78 -3.35
N ILE A 39 8.11 -3.98 -3.27
CA ILE A 39 9.40 -4.30 -3.90
C ILE A 39 9.20 -4.76 -5.35
N LYS A 40 8.49 -3.97 -6.12
CA LYS A 40 8.32 -4.14 -7.56
C LYS A 40 8.82 -2.89 -8.25
N PHE A 41 10.02 -2.96 -8.80
CA PHE A 41 10.65 -1.84 -9.50
C PHE A 41 10.67 -2.12 -11.01
N ALA A 42 10.44 -1.07 -11.80
CA ALA A 42 10.50 -1.15 -13.25
C ALA A 42 11.93 -1.36 -13.74
N ASN A 43 12.90 -0.77 -13.03
CA ASN A 43 14.33 -0.82 -13.35
C ASN A 43 15.17 -0.45 -12.12
N ASP A 44 16.49 -0.57 -12.26
CA ASP A 44 17.43 -0.26 -11.18
C ASP A 44 17.43 1.22 -10.79
N ASN A 45 17.16 2.13 -11.71
CA ASN A 45 17.08 3.56 -11.41
C ASN A 45 15.91 3.87 -10.47
N GLN A 46 14.74 3.28 -10.71
CA GLN A 46 13.59 3.42 -9.82
C GLN A 46 13.89 2.83 -8.44
N LYS A 47 14.50 1.66 -8.40
CA LYS A 47 14.92 1.02 -7.14
C LYS A 47 15.89 1.90 -6.35
N ASN A 48 16.93 2.41 -6.99
CA ASN A 48 17.92 3.25 -6.36
C ASN A 48 17.32 4.57 -5.85
N MET A 49 16.46 5.19 -6.62
CA MET A 49 15.74 6.40 -6.23
C MET A 49 14.86 6.16 -5.00
N PHE A 50 14.10 5.08 -4.99
CA PHE A 50 13.26 4.70 -3.87
C PHE A 50 14.07 4.45 -2.60
N LEU A 51 15.12 3.65 -2.68
CA LEU A 51 15.98 3.34 -1.54
C LEU A 51 16.70 4.56 -1.01
N THR A 52 17.19 5.42 -1.89
CA THR A 52 17.85 6.68 -1.50
C THR A 52 16.87 7.60 -0.76
N ALA A 53 15.67 7.76 -1.27
CA ALA A 53 14.65 8.59 -0.63
C ALA A 53 14.24 8.07 0.76
N ILE A 54 14.03 6.76 0.90
CA ILE A 54 13.61 6.14 2.16
C ILE A 54 14.72 6.19 3.23
N SER A 55 15.97 5.99 2.83
CA SER A 55 17.11 5.96 3.75
C SER A 55 17.73 7.33 4.03
N SER A 56 17.36 8.36 3.31
CA SER A 56 17.90 9.71 3.49
C SER A 56 17.34 10.38 4.74
N ASP A 57 18.22 11.01 5.52
CA ASP A 57 17.83 11.84 6.66
C ASP A 57 17.30 13.22 6.24
N ASP A 58 17.51 13.61 4.99
CA ASP A 58 17.05 14.89 4.44
C ASP A 58 15.53 14.89 4.16
N PHE A 59 14.93 13.71 4.05
CA PHE A 59 13.49 13.56 3.84
C PHE A 59 12.75 13.38 5.17
N SER A 60 11.70 14.17 5.37
CA SER A 60 10.78 14.01 6.49
C SER A 60 10.03 12.68 6.40
N VAL A 61 9.46 12.23 7.52
CA VAL A 61 8.60 11.04 7.56
C VAL A 61 7.44 11.16 6.57
N ARG A 62 6.84 12.35 6.43
CA ARG A 62 5.76 12.60 5.48
C ARG A 62 6.21 12.40 4.03
N GLU A 63 7.37 12.91 3.67
CA GLU A 63 7.92 12.74 2.32
C GLU A 63 8.23 11.28 2.03
N LYS A 64 8.79 10.55 2.99
CA LYS A 64 9.01 9.10 2.87
C LYS A 64 7.71 8.33 2.70
N LEU A 65 6.65 8.70 3.42
CA LEU A 65 5.32 8.12 3.25
C LEU A 65 4.75 8.37 1.85
N LEU A 66 4.96 9.54 1.26
CA LEU A 66 4.55 9.82 -0.11
C LEU A 66 5.31 8.98 -1.13
N VAL A 67 6.60 8.78 -0.94
CA VAL A 67 7.41 7.89 -1.79
C VAL A 67 6.91 6.44 -1.68
N LEU A 68 6.62 5.98 -0.47
CA LEU A 68 6.05 4.67 -0.23
C LEU A 68 4.67 4.50 -0.88
N PHE A 69 3.82 5.52 -0.76
CA PHE A 69 2.50 5.54 -1.40
C PHE A 69 2.61 5.42 -2.93
N TRP A 70 3.50 6.18 -3.55
CA TRP A 70 3.76 6.07 -4.97
C TRP A 70 4.19 4.66 -5.37
N GLN A 71 5.09 4.07 -4.62
CA GLN A 71 5.56 2.71 -4.89
C GLN A 71 4.44 1.67 -4.74
N LEU A 72 3.55 1.84 -3.76
CA LEU A 72 2.35 1.00 -3.59
C LEU A 72 1.40 1.12 -4.78
N VAL A 73 1.13 2.33 -5.24
CA VAL A 73 0.28 2.59 -6.42
C VAL A 73 0.88 1.93 -7.66
N TYR A 74 2.18 2.03 -7.83
CA TYR A 74 2.87 1.39 -8.93
C TYR A 74 2.81 -0.14 -8.87
N GLY A 75 3.00 -0.71 -7.69
CA GLY A 75 3.10 -2.16 -7.49
C GLY A 75 1.76 -2.88 -7.34
N ASN A 76 0.66 -2.18 -7.15
CA ASN A 76 -0.66 -2.76 -6.87
C ASN A 76 -1.75 -2.08 -7.70
N ALA A 77 -2.16 -2.73 -8.79
CA ALA A 77 -3.15 -2.21 -9.73
C ALA A 77 -4.51 -1.93 -9.09
N LEU A 78 -4.97 -2.78 -8.17
CA LEU A 78 -6.22 -2.59 -7.46
C LEU A 78 -6.16 -1.37 -6.54
N PHE A 79 -5.07 -1.20 -5.81
CA PHE A 79 -4.85 -0.02 -4.96
C PHE A 79 -4.76 1.27 -5.79
N ALA A 80 -4.10 1.22 -6.95
CA ALA A 80 -4.07 2.34 -7.89
C ALA A 80 -5.46 2.73 -8.36
N LYS A 81 -6.29 1.74 -8.72
CA LYS A 81 -7.67 1.96 -9.17
C LYS A 81 -8.54 2.53 -8.06
N VAL A 82 -8.47 1.98 -6.86
CA VAL A 82 -9.18 2.51 -5.67
C VAL A 82 -8.78 3.95 -5.40
N THR A 83 -7.49 4.24 -5.38
CA THR A 83 -7.00 5.60 -5.16
C THR A 83 -7.51 6.57 -6.22
N LYS A 84 -7.40 6.20 -7.48
CA LYS A 84 -7.84 7.05 -8.59
C LYS A 84 -9.35 7.30 -8.59
N GLU A 85 -10.14 6.27 -8.49
CA GLU A 85 -11.59 6.37 -8.69
C GLU A 85 -12.31 6.86 -7.43
N VAL A 86 -11.93 6.40 -6.25
CA VAL A 86 -12.60 6.81 -5.01
C VAL A 86 -12.10 8.16 -4.52
N PHE A 87 -10.80 8.29 -4.37
CA PHE A 87 -10.20 9.52 -3.84
C PHE A 87 -10.40 10.71 -4.78
N MET A 88 -10.08 10.56 -6.05
CA MET A 88 -10.23 11.65 -7.01
C MET A 88 -11.68 12.06 -7.18
N ARG A 89 -12.60 11.11 -7.20
CA ARG A 89 -14.04 11.42 -7.26
C ARG A 89 -14.49 12.23 -6.04
N ALA A 90 -14.04 11.87 -4.85
CA ALA A 90 -14.35 12.62 -3.63
C ALA A 90 -13.80 14.05 -3.69
N VAL A 91 -12.59 14.23 -4.16
CA VAL A 91 -11.96 15.56 -4.36
C VAL A 91 -12.78 16.39 -5.34
N TYR A 92 -13.15 15.84 -6.49
CA TYR A 92 -13.98 16.56 -7.49
C TYR A 92 -15.37 16.92 -6.97
N GLN A 93 -15.91 16.13 -6.05
CA GLN A 93 -17.18 16.40 -5.40
C GLN A 93 -17.06 17.38 -4.22
N GLY A 94 -15.86 17.89 -3.93
CA GLY A 94 -15.60 18.77 -2.79
C GLY A 94 -15.74 18.09 -1.43
N ARG A 95 -15.66 16.75 -1.39
CA ARG A 95 -15.75 16.00 -0.14
C ARG A 95 -14.41 16.03 0.58
N THR A 96 -14.47 16.23 1.87
CA THR A 96 -13.28 16.31 2.75
C THR A 96 -12.93 14.98 3.40
N SER A 97 -13.78 13.97 3.26
CA SER A 97 -13.58 12.65 3.88
C SER A 97 -14.07 11.52 2.99
N LEU A 98 -13.41 10.38 3.14
CA LEU A 98 -13.79 9.11 2.55
C LEU A 98 -14.33 8.17 3.63
N SER A 99 -15.30 7.35 3.26
CA SER A 99 -15.83 6.29 4.12
C SER A 99 -15.48 4.90 3.59
N VAL A 100 -15.59 3.90 4.46
CA VAL A 100 -15.44 2.48 4.05
C VAL A 100 -16.45 2.12 2.95
N ILE A 101 -17.64 2.71 2.99
CA ILE A 101 -18.70 2.46 2.00
C ILE A 101 -18.27 2.91 0.61
N ASP A 102 -17.56 4.02 0.48
CA ASP A 102 -17.04 4.51 -0.80
C ASP A 102 -16.12 3.47 -1.46
N VAL A 103 -15.20 2.93 -0.69
CA VAL A 103 -14.27 1.90 -1.17
C VAL A 103 -14.98 0.57 -1.43
N LEU A 104 -15.85 0.17 -0.53
CA LEU A 104 -16.62 -1.08 -0.66
C LEU A 104 -17.52 -1.07 -1.88
N SER A 105 -18.20 0.03 -2.15
CA SER A 105 -19.06 0.19 -3.34
C SER A 105 -18.25 0.05 -4.63
N LEU A 106 -17.05 0.61 -4.68
CA LEU A 106 -16.15 0.43 -5.83
C LEU A 106 -15.73 -1.02 -5.99
N LEU A 107 -15.35 -1.69 -4.91
CA LEU A 107 -14.94 -3.11 -4.96
C LEU A 107 -16.09 -4.01 -5.43
N HIS A 108 -17.32 -3.75 -5.00
CA HIS A 108 -18.51 -4.43 -5.51
C HIS A 108 -18.70 -4.19 -7.00
N HIS A 109 -18.58 -2.93 -7.43
CA HIS A 109 -18.70 -2.59 -8.85
C HIS A 109 -17.65 -3.31 -9.70
N ILE A 110 -16.39 -3.35 -9.27
CA ILE A 110 -15.34 -4.09 -9.95
C ILE A 110 -15.66 -5.58 -10.04
N LYS A 111 -16.14 -6.17 -8.93
CA LYS A 111 -16.51 -7.59 -8.90
C LYS A 111 -17.64 -7.93 -9.87
N GLU A 112 -18.62 -7.03 -10.02
CA GLU A 112 -19.81 -7.27 -10.83
C GLU A 112 -19.61 -6.98 -12.32
N THR A 113 -18.83 -5.97 -12.66
CA THR A 113 -18.73 -5.43 -14.02
C THR A 113 -17.52 -5.90 -14.80
N GLU A 114 -16.44 -6.15 -14.13
CA GLU A 114 -15.25 -6.71 -14.76
C GLU A 114 -15.38 -8.22 -14.67
N GLU A 115 -15.17 -8.96 -15.78
CA GLU A 115 -14.87 -10.38 -15.76
C GLU A 115 -13.57 -10.60 -14.96
N SER A 116 -13.54 -9.97 -13.82
CA SER A 116 -12.34 -9.86 -13.03
C SER A 116 -12.18 -11.13 -12.23
N GLU A 117 -10.96 -11.49 -12.12
CA GLU A 117 -10.45 -12.48 -11.20
C GLU A 117 -10.78 -12.16 -9.73
N LEU A 118 -11.55 -11.09 -9.47
CA LEU A 118 -11.94 -10.65 -8.13
C LEU A 118 -13.07 -11.52 -7.57
N ASN A 119 -12.77 -12.78 -7.34
CA ASN A 119 -13.72 -13.74 -6.76
C ASN A 119 -13.64 -13.75 -5.23
N TRP A 120 -13.75 -12.57 -4.61
CA TRP A 120 -13.66 -12.43 -3.17
C TRP A 120 -15.03 -12.54 -2.51
N SER A 121 -15.06 -13.13 -1.30
CA SER A 121 -16.23 -13.14 -0.45
C SER A 121 -16.58 -11.73 0.05
N GLU A 122 -17.83 -11.54 0.48
CA GLU A 122 -18.27 -10.28 1.09
C GLU A 122 -17.40 -9.86 2.28
N GLU A 123 -17.00 -10.79 3.11
CA GLU A 123 -16.13 -10.54 4.24
C GLU A 123 -14.75 -10.04 3.79
N THR A 124 -14.17 -10.68 2.78
CA THR A 124 -12.88 -10.25 2.20
C THR A 124 -12.97 -8.85 1.61
N LEU A 125 -14.06 -8.52 0.92
CA LEU A 125 -14.27 -7.18 0.36
C LEU A 125 -14.35 -6.12 1.47
N LYS A 126 -15.09 -6.38 2.55
CA LYS A 126 -15.18 -5.47 3.70
C LYS A 126 -13.85 -5.25 4.41
N ILE A 127 -13.11 -6.31 4.66
CA ILE A 127 -11.78 -6.25 5.28
C ILE A 127 -10.83 -5.45 4.39
N THR A 128 -10.83 -5.71 3.09
CA THR A 128 -9.97 -5.02 2.14
C THR A 128 -10.31 -3.54 2.05
N ALA A 129 -11.59 -3.19 1.96
CA ALA A 129 -12.04 -1.79 1.95
C ALA A 129 -11.56 -1.04 3.20
N SER A 130 -11.70 -1.64 4.38
CA SER A 130 -11.24 -1.07 5.63
C SER A 130 -9.73 -0.84 5.65
N LYS A 131 -8.96 -1.80 5.16
CA LYS A 131 -7.49 -1.70 5.08
C LYS A 131 -7.03 -0.61 4.11
N TYR A 132 -7.64 -0.50 2.94
CA TYR A 132 -7.33 0.57 1.99
C TYR A 132 -7.64 1.95 2.56
N LEU A 133 -8.80 2.12 3.20
CA LEU A 133 -9.15 3.38 3.84
C LEU A 133 -8.15 3.74 4.95
N THR A 134 -7.73 2.77 5.75
CA THR A 134 -6.72 2.97 6.79
C THR A 134 -5.38 3.42 6.21
N MET A 135 -4.96 2.83 5.10
CA MET A 135 -3.74 3.26 4.40
C MET A 135 -3.85 4.69 3.88
N LEU A 136 -4.97 5.04 3.24
CA LEU A 136 -5.19 6.40 2.73
C LEU A 136 -5.19 7.43 3.87
N LYS A 137 -5.79 7.10 5.01
CA LYS A 137 -5.78 7.96 6.20
C LYS A 137 -4.37 8.16 6.76
N LYS A 138 -3.58 7.10 6.86
CA LYS A 138 -2.18 7.19 7.31
C LYS A 138 -1.32 8.08 6.43
N MET A 139 -1.68 8.20 5.16
CA MET A 139 -0.99 9.06 4.20
C MET A 139 -1.61 10.46 4.09
N ASN A 140 -2.56 10.80 4.95
CA ASN A 140 -3.32 12.05 4.94
C ASN A 140 -4.07 12.31 3.60
N LEU A 141 -4.56 11.25 2.96
CA LEU A 141 -5.32 11.30 1.72
C LEU A 141 -6.83 11.06 1.92
N ALA A 142 -7.21 10.76 3.14
CA ALA A 142 -8.62 10.54 3.48
C ALA A 142 -8.98 11.10 4.85
#